data_7f59d1e378662fa07bc0583bd24783de
#
_entry.id   7f59d1e378662fa07bc0583bd24783de
#
_cell.length_a   1.000
_cell.length_b   1.000
_cell.length_c   1.000
_cell.angle_alpha   90.00
_cell.angle_beta   90.00
_cell.angle_gamma   90.00
#
_symmetry.space_group_name_H-M   'P 1'
#
loop_
_entity.id
_entity.type
_entity.pdbx_description
1 polymer ?
#
loop_
_entity_poly.entity_id
_entity_poly.type
_entity_poly.pdbx_seq_one_letter_code
_entity_poly.pdbx_strand_id
1 'polypeptide(L)'
;MNRQVILRARPIGIPQAEHFEVVDAPLPPLANGHVRIRNAFLSVDPAMRGWVSSVANYSTPVAVGEVMRSFAVGEVIESLHPMYAPGDKLVGMFGWQLFADSDGTNVIRRVRELDLPLSAQLGVLGLNGVTALLGLTLVGDPKPGETVVVSTAAGSVGATVGQLAKLLGCRTVGITGGPVKAALCLEAFGYDAALDYRAGDLPAALAAACPEGVNVYFDNTAGAISDIVLAQLAVGARVVVCGTASIPEKAKVGTRAMELTKPRVVGSVHSCNPGQRRITRFPRFSPR
;
A
#
# COMPACT_ATOMS: atom_id res chain seq x y z
N MET A 1 15.49 18.63 -21.38
CA MET A 1 15.32 19.01 -19.96
C MET A 1 14.50 17.94 -19.25
N ASN A 2 14.89 17.57 -18.04
CA ASN A 2 14.18 16.62 -17.19
C ASN A 2 13.45 17.37 -16.07
N ARG A 3 12.12 17.35 -16.08
CA ARG A 3 11.35 17.90 -14.97
C ARG A 3 11.31 16.90 -13.82
N GLN A 4 11.72 17.36 -12.65
CA GLN A 4 11.89 16.54 -11.45
C GLN A 4 11.16 17.18 -10.26
N VAL A 5 10.67 16.36 -9.34
CA VAL A 5 10.20 16.82 -8.03
C VAL A 5 11.23 16.39 -7.00
N ILE A 6 11.88 17.38 -6.38
CA ILE A 6 12.89 17.15 -5.35
C ILE A 6 12.31 17.38 -3.96
N LEU A 7 12.89 16.74 -2.95
CA LEU A 7 12.61 17.04 -1.55
C LEU A 7 13.33 18.34 -1.17
N ARG A 8 12.58 19.43 -0.98
CA ARG A 8 13.12 20.74 -0.61
C ARG A 8 13.42 20.86 0.88
N ALA A 9 12.52 20.32 1.71
CA ALA A 9 12.65 20.36 3.16
C ALA A 9 11.98 19.15 3.81
N ARG A 10 12.44 18.72 4.97
CA ARG A 10 11.82 17.63 5.70
C ARG A 10 10.53 18.08 6.36
N PRO A 11 9.41 17.38 6.13
CA PRO A 11 8.15 17.71 6.79
C PRO A 11 8.19 17.40 8.29
N ILE A 12 7.55 18.26 9.05
CA ILE A 12 7.18 17.98 10.45
C ILE A 12 5.69 17.62 10.42
N GLY A 13 5.37 16.34 10.68
CA GLY A 13 3.99 15.84 10.59
C GLY A 13 3.60 15.42 9.17
N ILE A 14 2.44 15.90 8.69
CA ILE A 14 1.92 15.56 7.37
C ILE A 14 2.67 16.36 6.29
N PRO A 15 3.28 15.70 5.28
CA PRO A 15 3.90 16.39 4.15
C PRO A 15 2.94 17.34 3.46
N GLN A 16 3.41 18.53 3.13
CA GLN A 16 2.68 19.56 2.39
C GLN A 16 3.43 19.89 1.10
N ALA A 17 2.78 20.60 0.19
CA ALA A 17 3.37 20.93 -1.12
C ALA A 17 4.69 21.72 -1.01
N GLU A 18 4.82 22.61 -0.02
CA GLU A 18 6.02 23.42 0.20
C GLU A 18 7.28 22.62 0.59
N HIS A 19 7.11 21.35 0.98
CA HIS A 19 8.24 20.46 1.26
C HIS A 19 8.89 19.90 0.00
N PHE A 20 8.27 20.13 -1.15
CA PHE A 20 8.72 19.65 -2.46
C PHE A 20 8.90 20.82 -3.40
N GLU A 21 9.79 20.65 -4.39
CA GLU A 21 10.04 21.65 -5.41
C GLU A 21 10.10 20.97 -6.78
N VAL A 22 9.44 21.60 -7.77
CA VAL A 22 9.52 21.18 -9.16
C VAL A 22 10.68 21.92 -9.81
N VAL A 23 11.67 21.18 -10.31
CA VAL A 23 12.87 21.71 -10.94
C VAL A 23 13.03 21.16 -12.35
N ASP A 24 13.61 21.94 -13.25
CA ASP A 24 14.01 21.50 -14.59
C ASP A 24 15.54 21.31 -14.60
N ALA A 25 16.00 20.06 -14.70
CA ALA A 25 17.41 19.70 -14.76
C ALA A 25 17.85 19.39 -16.20
N PRO A 26 19.12 19.58 -16.56
CA PRO A 26 19.63 19.11 -17.84
C PRO A 26 19.53 17.59 -17.94
N LEU A 27 19.33 17.09 -19.15
CA LEU A 27 19.37 15.66 -19.45
C LEU A 27 20.76 15.34 -20.02
N PRO A 28 21.67 14.71 -19.26
CA PRO A 28 23.04 14.43 -19.73
C PRO A 28 23.01 13.33 -20.81
N PRO A 29 24.09 13.15 -21.58
CA PRO A 29 24.26 11.96 -22.41
C PRO A 29 24.08 10.69 -21.58
N LEU A 30 23.46 9.67 -22.18
CA LEU A 30 23.24 8.39 -21.51
C LEU A 30 24.60 7.69 -21.27
N ALA A 31 24.80 7.20 -20.06
CA ALA A 31 26.01 6.46 -19.72
C ALA A 31 25.99 5.04 -20.29
N ASN A 32 27.17 4.49 -20.60
CA ASN A 32 27.30 3.10 -21.04
C ASN A 32 26.69 2.13 -20.01
N GLY A 33 25.99 1.12 -20.47
CA GLY A 33 25.29 0.15 -19.62
C GLY A 33 24.01 0.68 -18.99
N HIS A 34 23.51 1.84 -19.41
CA HIS A 34 22.27 2.43 -18.89
C HIS A 34 21.15 2.44 -19.94
N VAL A 35 19.93 2.57 -19.43
CA VAL A 35 18.72 2.88 -20.22
C VAL A 35 18.13 4.18 -19.73
N ARG A 36 17.50 4.92 -20.63
CA ARG A 36 16.70 6.11 -20.32
C ARG A 36 15.24 5.76 -20.45
N ILE A 37 14.49 5.89 -19.35
CA ILE A 37 13.09 5.61 -19.26
C ILE A 37 12.32 6.94 -19.23
N ARG A 38 11.32 7.09 -20.10
CA ARG A 38 10.33 8.16 -20.00
C ARG A 38 9.18 7.64 -19.14
N ASN A 39 9.06 8.16 -17.92
CA ASN A 39 7.99 7.79 -17.01
C ASN A 39 6.61 8.22 -17.55
N ALA A 40 5.68 7.28 -17.58
CA ALA A 40 4.29 7.51 -17.96
C ALA A 40 3.40 7.71 -16.72
N PHE A 41 3.65 6.94 -15.66
CA PHE A 41 2.94 7.02 -14.39
C PHE A 41 3.90 6.92 -13.22
N LEU A 42 3.57 7.65 -12.16
CA LEU A 42 4.31 7.71 -10.89
C LEU A 42 3.39 7.23 -9.76
N SER A 43 3.94 6.49 -8.81
CA SER A 43 3.20 6.07 -7.63
C SER A 43 3.27 7.13 -6.52
N VAL A 44 2.17 7.23 -5.75
CA VAL A 44 2.09 7.98 -4.50
C VAL A 44 1.64 7.01 -3.41
N ASP A 45 2.57 6.62 -2.56
CA ASP A 45 2.35 5.57 -1.57
C ASP A 45 2.48 6.10 -0.13
N PRO A 46 1.71 5.58 0.84
CA PRO A 46 1.82 5.96 2.25
C PRO A 46 3.23 5.77 2.83
N ALA A 47 4.01 4.81 2.30
CA ALA A 47 5.39 4.55 2.68
C ALA A 47 6.32 5.77 2.46
N MET A 48 5.99 6.63 1.50
CA MET A 48 6.75 7.84 1.18
C MET A 48 6.83 8.81 2.37
N ARG A 49 5.83 8.80 3.25
CA ARG A 49 5.88 9.59 4.49
C ARG A 49 7.09 9.22 5.35
N GLY A 50 7.42 7.93 5.44
CA GLY A 50 8.62 7.46 6.11
C GLY A 50 9.91 7.80 5.36
N TRP A 51 9.86 7.85 4.01
CA TRP A 51 11.05 8.14 3.21
C TRP A 51 11.47 9.62 3.26
N VAL A 52 10.55 10.54 3.55
CA VAL A 52 10.86 11.97 3.73
C VAL A 52 11.15 12.32 5.20
N SER A 53 10.99 11.38 6.13
CA SER A 53 11.32 11.56 7.55
C SER A 53 12.84 11.63 7.77
N SER A 54 13.27 12.31 8.85
CA SER A 54 14.65 12.28 9.31
C SER A 54 15.02 11.00 10.06
N VAL A 55 14.01 10.24 10.49
CA VAL A 55 14.20 9.02 11.26
C VAL A 55 14.36 7.84 10.28
N ALA A 56 15.52 7.18 10.34
CA ALA A 56 15.76 5.96 9.57
C ALA A 56 14.74 4.88 9.98
N ASN A 57 14.15 4.25 8.98
CA ASN A 57 13.27 3.10 9.16
C ASN A 57 13.83 1.93 8.33
N TYR A 58 12.97 1.10 7.72
CA TYR A 58 13.41 0.02 6.82
C TYR A 58 14.06 0.52 5.51
N SER A 59 14.09 1.83 5.26
CA SER A 59 14.63 2.46 4.05
C SER A 59 15.47 3.68 4.42
N THR A 60 16.55 3.92 3.69
CA THR A 60 17.32 5.16 3.82
C THR A 60 16.43 6.36 3.44
N PRO A 61 16.33 7.40 4.27
CA PRO A 61 15.59 8.61 3.92
C PRO A 61 16.10 9.25 2.62
N VAL A 62 15.19 9.83 1.85
CA VAL A 62 15.53 10.68 0.69
C VAL A 62 16.27 11.91 1.21
N ALA A 63 17.39 12.28 0.64
CA ALA A 63 18.11 13.48 1.05
C ALA A 63 17.40 14.75 0.55
N VAL A 64 17.61 15.86 1.27
CA VAL A 64 17.15 17.18 0.80
C VAL A 64 17.93 17.53 -0.46
N GLY A 65 17.24 17.95 -1.51
CA GLY A 65 17.78 18.20 -2.84
C GLY A 65 17.72 17.01 -3.79
N GLU A 66 17.45 15.81 -3.30
CA GLU A 66 17.28 14.61 -4.16
C GLU A 66 15.88 14.51 -4.74
N VAL A 67 15.78 13.84 -5.91
CA VAL A 67 14.51 13.48 -6.54
C VAL A 67 13.70 12.60 -5.60
N MET A 68 12.45 12.95 -5.40
CA MET A 68 11.55 12.15 -4.56
C MET A 68 11.46 10.73 -5.08
N ARG A 69 11.83 9.77 -4.24
CA ARG A 69 11.79 8.34 -4.56
C ARG A 69 10.35 7.88 -4.78
N SER A 70 10.14 7.08 -5.84
CA SER A 70 8.84 6.54 -6.18
C SER A 70 8.99 5.32 -7.06
N PHE A 71 8.05 4.40 -6.95
CA PHE A 71 7.79 3.47 -8.05
C PHE A 71 7.24 4.26 -9.24
N ALA A 72 7.68 3.87 -10.43
CA ALA A 72 7.17 4.42 -11.66
C ALA A 72 7.09 3.32 -12.72
N VAL A 73 6.29 3.58 -13.75
CA VAL A 73 6.23 2.77 -14.96
C VAL A 73 6.41 3.67 -16.16
N GLY A 74 7.27 3.27 -17.07
CA GLY A 74 7.60 4.06 -18.27
C GLY A 74 8.12 3.21 -19.41
N GLU A 75 8.46 3.89 -20.49
CA GLU A 75 8.97 3.32 -21.72
C GLU A 75 10.44 3.69 -21.90
N VAL A 76 11.27 2.73 -22.25
CA VAL A 76 12.66 2.94 -22.65
C VAL A 76 12.68 3.72 -23.96
N ILE A 77 13.29 4.91 -23.94
CA ILE A 77 13.42 5.78 -25.12
C ILE A 77 14.85 5.77 -25.72
N GLU A 78 15.83 5.39 -24.91
CA GLU A 78 17.24 5.28 -25.30
C GLU A 78 17.91 4.16 -24.49
N SER A 79 18.77 3.36 -25.10
CA SER A 79 19.45 2.27 -24.41
C SER A 79 20.89 2.06 -24.90
N LEU A 80 21.80 1.96 -23.93
CA LEU A 80 23.15 1.42 -24.05
C LEU A 80 23.30 0.18 -23.12
N HIS A 81 22.18 -0.42 -22.68
CA HIS A 81 22.14 -1.56 -21.77
C HIS A 81 21.88 -2.86 -22.55
N PRO A 82 22.59 -3.98 -22.24
CA PRO A 82 22.48 -5.22 -23.02
C PRO A 82 21.12 -5.91 -22.92
N MET A 83 20.36 -5.67 -21.83
CA MET A 83 19.11 -6.39 -21.58
C MET A 83 17.85 -5.64 -21.97
N TYR A 84 17.89 -4.34 -22.17
CA TYR A 84 16.71 -3.52 -22.42
C TYR A 84 16.87 -2.75 -23.74
N ALA A 85 15.79 -2.63 -24.50
CA ALA A 85 15.76 -1.96 -25.81
C ALA A 85 14.73 -0.82 -25.82
N PRO A 86 14.93 0.20 -26.68
CA PRO A 86 13.88 1.19 -26.92
C PRO A 86 12.54 0.55 -27.25
N GLY A 87 11.46 1.06 -26.62
CA GLY A 87 10.11 0.49 -26.69
C GLY A 87 9.76 -0.49 -25.55
N ASP A 88 10.74 -1.03 -24.84
CA ASP A 88 10.46 -1.82 -23.61
C ASP A 88 9.72 -0.96 -22.58
N LYS A 89 8.73 -1.54 -21.93
CA LYS A 89 8.03 -0.91 -20.80
C LYS A 89 8.52 -1.52 -19.50
N LEU A 90 9.01 -0.67 -18.60
CA LEU A 90 9.65 -1.08 -17.35
C LEU A 90 8.94 -0.49 -16.14
N VAL A 91 8.85 -1.29 -15.09
CA VAL A 91 8.46 -0.87 -13.73
C VAL A 91 9.72 -0.84 -12.88
N GLY A 92 9.93 0.24 -12.14
CA GLY A 92 11.12 0.38 -11.28
C GLY A 92 11.01 1.54 -10.29
N MET A 93 12.10 1.75 -9.56
CA MET A 93 12.26 2.87 -8.63
C MET A 93 12.83 4.09 -9.38
N PHE A 94 12.00 4.68 -10.24
CA PHE A 94 12.46 5.72 -11.16
C PHE A 94 12.22 7.15 -10.65
N GLY A 95 11.57 7.30 -9.50
CA GLY A 95 11.38 8.60 -8.84
C GLY A 95 10.36 9.52 -9.52
N TRP A 96 10.06 10.63 -8.89
CA TRP A 96 9.16 11.66 -9.41
C TRP A 96 9.86 12.55 -10.41
N GLN A 97 10.00 12.08 -11.62
CA GLN A 97 10.65 12.80 -12.73
C GLN A 97 10.14 12.31 -14.08
N LEU A 98 10.34 13.12 -15.14
CA LEU A 98 9.91 12.74 -16.49
C LEU A 98 10.79 11.65 -17.08
N PHE A 99 12.12 11.76 -16.88
CA PHE A 99 13.10 10.82 -17.41
C PHE A 99 13.94 10.27 -16.27
N ALA A 100 14.20 8.98 -16.29
CA ALA A 100 15.10 8.31 -15.36
C ALA A 100 16.13 7.51 -16.14
N ASP A 101 17.40 7.69 -15.80
CA ASP A 101 18.48 6.84 -16.27
C ASP A 101 18.69 5.70 -15.26
N SER A 102 18.89 4.47 -15.75
CA SER A 102 19.01 3.26 -14.93
C SER A 102 20.07 2.33 -15.50
N ASP A 103 20.91 1.80 -14.62
CA ASP A 103 21.83 0.70 -14.89
C ASP A 103 21.16 -0.69 -14.79
N GLY A 104 19.85 -0.73 -14.63
CA GLY A 104 19.06 -1.94 -14.47
C GLY A 104 18.83 -2.37 -13.01
N THR A 105 19.63 -1.88 -12.04
CA THR A 105 19.56 -2.32 -10.63
C THR A 105 18.27 -1.89 -9.93
N ASN A 106 17.68 -0.77 -10.35
CA ASN A 106 16.41 -0.25 -9.83
C ASN A 106 15.19 -0.64 -10.69
N VAL A 107 15.37 -1.45 -11.73
CA VAL A 107 14.28 -2.07 -12.50
C VAL A 107 13.75 -3.26 -11.73
N ILE A 108 12.44 -3.26 -11.47
CA ILE A 108 11.76 -4.37 -10.79
C ILE A 108 11.37 -5.44 -11.78
N ARG A 109 10.76 -5.02 -12.91
CA ARG A 109 10.37 -5.94 -13.97
C ARG A 109 10.11 -5.25 -15.30
N ARG A 110 10.16 -6.03 -16.38
CA ARG A 110 9.61 -5.65 -17.68
C ARG A 110 8.09 -5.91 -17.68
N VAL A 111 7.31 -4.99 -18.24
CA VAL A 111 5.86 -5.17 -18.42
C VAL A 111 5.63 -6.19 -19.53
N ARG A 112 4.80 -7.18 -19.24
CA ARG A 112 4.40 -8.23 -20.22
C ARG A 112 2.93 -8.14 -20.60
N GLU A 113 2.12 -7.58 -19.70
CA GLU A 113 0.66 -7.44 -19.83
C GLU A 113 0.35 -6.15 -20.64
N LEU A 114 0.60 -6.22 -21.96
CA LEU A 114 0.49 -5.06 -22.86
C LEU A 114 -0.94 -4.70 -23.24
N ASP A 115 -1.87 -5.60 -23.00
CA ASP A 115 -3.32 -5.45 -23.18
C ASP A 115 -4.00 -4.73 -22.02
N LEU A 116 -3.30 -4.53 -20.90
CA LEU A 116 -3.81 -3.83 -19.74
C LEU A 116 -3.29 -2.37 -19.68
N PRO A 117 -4.06 -1.45 -19.07
CA PRO A 117 -3.58 -0.08 -18.85
C PRO A 117 -2.25 -0.06 -18.10
N LEU A 118 -1.31 0.74 -18.59
CA LEU A 118 0.03 0.81 -18.01
C LEU A 118 0.01 1.23 -16.54
N SER A 119 -0.98 2.05 -16.12
CA SER A 119 -1.20 2.43 -14.73
C SER A 119 -1.50 1.25 -13.79
N ALA A 120 -2.07 0.14 -14.31
CA ALA A 120 -2.34 -1.07 -13.52
C ALA A 120 -1.06 -1.67 -12.94
N GLN A 121 0.09 -1.40 -13.58
CA GLN A 121 1.40 -1.89 -13.16
C GLN A 121 1.87 -1.31 -11.81
N LEU A 122 1.33 -0.16 -11.40
CA LEU A 122 1.59 0.47 -10.10
C LEU A 122 0.46 0.23 -9.09
N GLY A 123 -0.69 -0.26 -9.57
CA GLY A 123 -1.87 -0.58 -8.76
C GLY A 123 -1.99 -2.09 -8.49
N VAL A 124 -3.00 -2.71 -9.10
CA VAL A 124 -3.36 -4.12 -8.87
C VAL A 124 -2.27 -5.11 -9.31
N LEU A 125 -1.48 -4.80 -10.32
CA LEU A 125 -0.33 -5.61 -10.77
C LEU A 125 1.00 -5.18 -10.12
N GLY A 126 0.98 -4.15 -9.28
CA GLY A 126 2.13 -3.63 -8.55
C GLY A 126 2.16 -4.06 -7.09
N LEU A 127 2.94 -3.32 -6.30
CA LEU A 127 3.16 -3.60 -4.87
C LEU A 127 1.85 -3.65 -4.07
N ASN A 128 0.89 -2.78 -4.38
CA ASN A 128 -0.38 -2.69 -3.68
C ASN A 128 -1.24 -3.95 -3.90
N GLY A 129 -1.31 -4.45 -5.14
CA GLY A 129 -2.01 -5.69 -5.46
C GLY A 129 -1.36 -6.93 -4.86
N VAL A 130 -0.03 -7.01 -4.91
CA VAL A 130 0.74 -8.09 -4.27
C VAL A 130 0.53 -8.07 -2.76
N THR A 131 0.54 -6.90 -2.12
CA THR A 131 0.27 -6.74 -0.69
C THR A 131 -1.14 -7.21 -0.34
N ALA A 132 -2.13 -6.81 -1.13
CA ALA A 132 -3.52 -7.24 -0.95
C ALA A 132 -3.66 -8.76 -1.07
N LEU A 133 -3.11 -9.34 -2.14
CA LEU A 133 -3.18 -10.78 -2.40
C LEU A 133 -2.51 -11.60 -1.30
N LEU A 134 -1.23 -11.32 -1.01
CA LEU A 134 -0.48 -12.09 -0.02
C LEU A 134 -1.01 -11.88 1.40
N GLY A 135 -1.35 -10.64 1.76
CA GLY A 135 -1.96 -10.34 3.06
C GLY A 135 -3.28 -11.07 3.27
N LEU A 136 -4.15 -11.05 2.26
CA LEU A 136 -5.45 -11.71 2.35
C LEU A 136 -5.29 -13.23 2.36
N THR A 137 -4.53 -13.82 1.42
CA THR A 137 -4.51 -15.28 1.24
C THR A 137 -3.56 -16.01 2.18
N LEU A 138 -2.39 -15.43 2.52
CA LEU A 138 -1.40 -16.11 3.35
C LEU A 138 -1.54 -15.79 4.85
N VAL A 139 -2.08 -14.62 5.18
CA VAL A 139 -2.25 -14.19 6.58
C VAL A 139 -3.72 -14.26 7.00
N GLY A 140 -4.60 -13.65 6.22
CA GLY A 140 -6.05 -13.65 6.47
C GLY A 140 -6.68 -15.02 6.28
N ASP A 141 -6.24 -15.76 5.26
CA ASP A 141 -6.73 -17.10 4.90
C ASP A 141 -8.26 -17.22 5.01
N PRO A 142 -9.03 -16.32 4.36
CA PRO A 142 -10.48 -16.29 4.50
C PRO A 142 -11.12 -17.52 3.87
N LYS A 143 -12.22 -18.00 4.49
CA LYS A 143 -13.01 -19.11 3.97
C LYS A 143 -14.30 -18.59 3.35
N PRO A 144 -14.87 -19.27 2.34
CA PRO A 144 -16.17 -18.91 1.80
C PRO A 144 -17.23 -18.78 2.90
N GLY A 145 -18.02 -17.72 2.84
CA GLY A 145 -19.05 -17.39 3.85
C GLY A 145 -18.54 -16.55 5.02
N GLU A 146 -17.24 -16.43 5.23
CA GLU A 146 -16.69 -15.55 6.28
C GLU A 146 -16.87 -14.06 5.95
N THR A 147 -16.95 -13.23 6.99
CA THR A 147 -17.00 -11.77 6.88
C THR A 147 -15.60 -11.18 6.94
N VAL A 148 -15.21 -10.49 5.88
CA VAL A 148 -13.94 -9.74 5.76
C VAL A 148 -14.22 -8.26 5.90
N VAL A 149 -13.68 -7.63 6.94
CA VAL A 149 -13.73 -6.18 7.14
C VAL A 149 -12.41 -5.56 6.71
N VAL A 150 -12.48 -4.46 5.98
CA VAL A 150 -11.30 -3.78 5.42
C VAL A 150 -11.31 -2.31 5.80
N SER A 151 -10.31 -1.83 6.53
CA SER A 151 -10.12 -0.39 6.75
C SER A 151 -9.44 0.26 5.56
N THR A 152 -9.71 1.55 5.31
CA THR A 152 -9.29 2.26 4.09
C THR A 152 -9.76 1.53 2.83
N ALA A 153 -10.99 1.05 2.82
CA ALA A 153 -11.54 0.17 1.78
C ALA A 153 -11.51 0.80 0.37
N ALA A 154 -11.60 2.12 0.26
CA ALA A 154 -11.48 2.85 -1.01
C ALA A 154 -10.03 3.18 -1.40
N GLY A 155 -9.04 2.75 -0.62
CA GLY A 155 -7.60 2.89 -0.96
C GLY A 155 -7.13 1.80 -1.92
N SER A 156 -5.93 1.94 -2.48
CA SER A 156 -5.40 1.01 -3.49
C SER A 156 -5.34 -0.45 -3.00
N VAL A 157 -4.80 -0.69 -1.80
CA VAL A 157 -4.78 -2.02 -1.19
C VAL A 157 -6.20 -2.46 -0.83
N GLY A 158 -6.97 -1.60 -0.14
CA GLY A 158 -8.31 -1.94 0.34
C GLY A 158 -9.27 -2.32 -0.79
N ALA A 159 -9.29 -1.53 -1.87
CA ALA A 159 -10.11 -1.83 -3.05
C ALA A 159 -9.78 -3.21 -3.66
N THR A 160 -8.51 -3.58 -3.68
CA THR A 160 -8.08 -4.89 -4.19
C THR A 160 -8.46 -6.00 -3.22
N VAL A 161 -8.27 -5.81 -1.90
CA VAL A 161 -8.65 -6.80 -0.87
C VAL A 161 -10.15 -7.12 -0.94
N GLY A 162 -11.02 -6.09 -1.03
CA GLY A 162 -12.46 -6.30 -1.11
C GLY A 162 -12.86 -7.15 -2.31
N GLN A 163 -12.35 -6.83 -3.48
CA GLN A 163 -12.63 -7.59 -4.70
C GLN A 163 -12.10 -9.03 -4.62
N LEU A 164 -10.89 -9.24 -4.11
CA LEU A 164 -10.33 -10.59 -3.92
C LEU A 164 -11.14 -11.40 -2.90
N ALA A 165 -11.51 -10.80 -1.77
CA ALA A 165 -12.34 -11.46 -0.76
C ALA A 165 -13.71 -11.86 -1.33
N LYS A 166 -14.30 -11.01 -2.17
CA LYS A 166 -15.54 -11.31 -2.89
C LYS A 166 -15.39 -12.50 -3.83
N LEU A 167 -14.30 -12.56 -4.59
CA LEU A 167 -13.98 -13.71 -5.48
C LEU A 167 -13.76 -15.00 -4.69
N LEU A 168 -13.32 -14.91 -3.45
CA LEU A 168 -13.17 -16.05 -2.53
C LEU A 168 -14.48 -16.45 -1.85
N GLY A 169 -15.61 -15.82 -2.19
CA GLY A 169 -16.92 -16.15 -1.66
C GLY A 169 -17.21 -15.59 -0.26
N CYS A 170 -16.46 -14.55 0.16
CA CYS A 170 -16.65 -13.90 1.45
C CYS A 170 -17.66 -12.76 1.36
N ARG A 171 -18.33 -12.47 2.51
CA ARG A 171 -19.01 -11.21 2.73
C ARG A 171 -17.97 -10.12 2.98
N THR A 172 -18.11 -8.96 2.34
CA THR A 172 -17.14 -7.87 2.40
C THR A 172 -17.75 -6.60 2.98
N VAL A 173 -17.11 -6.04 4.00
CA VAL A 173 -17.51 -4.78 4.65
C VAL A 173 -16.35 -3.80 4.60
N GLY A 174 -16.53 -2.69 3.89
CA GLY A 174 -15.52 -1.64 3.75
C GLY A 174 -15.71 -0.52 4.78
N ILE A 175 -14.64 -0.10 5.46
CA ILE A 175 -14.63 1.10 6.30
C ILE A 175 -13.84 2.18 5.57
N THR A 176 -14.46 3.35 5.36
CA THR A 176 -13.86 4.46 4.61
C THR A 176 -14.33 5.80 5.17
N GLY A 177 -13.80 6.91 4.66
CA GLY A 177 -14.16 8.26 5.12
C GLY A 177 -14.89 9.07 4.05
N GLY A 178 -16.14 9.38 4.33
CA GLY A 178 -17.02 10.19 3.48
C GLY A 178 -17.89 9.37 2.53
N PRO A 179 -19.07 9.91 2.18
CA PRO A 179 -20.10 9.20 1.41
C PRO A 179 -19.64 8.85 -0.02
N VAL A 180 -18.85 9.69 -0.66
CA VAL A 180 -18.31 9.43 -2.01
C VAL A 180 -17.45 8.17 -2.04
N LYS A 181 -16.59 7.97 -1.03
CA LYS A 181 -15.75 6.78 -0.95
C LYS A 181 -16.56 5.54 -0.56
N ALA A 182 -17.61 5.72 0.25
CA ALA A 182 -18.52 4.62 0.57
C ALA A 182 -19.28 4.15 -0.68
N ALA A 183 -19.82 5.07 -1.47
CA ALA A 183 -20.46 4.76 -2.75
C ALA A 183 -19.49 4.05 -3.71
N LEU A 184 -18.25 4.53 -3.82
CA LEU A 184 -17.21 3.90 -4.64
C LEU A 184 -16.94 2.43 -4.22
N CYS A 185 -16.92 2.16 -2.91
CA CYS A 185 -16.76 0.79 -2.42
C CYS A 185 -17.90 -0.13 -2.88
N LEU A 186 -19.14 0.34 -2.82
CA LEU A 186 -20.32 -0.44 -3.23
C LEU A 186 -20.39 -0.61 -4.74
N GLU A 187 -20.31 0.50 -5.49
CA GLU A 187 -20.65 0.55 -6.90
C GLU A 187 -19.51 0.05 -7.80
N ALA A 188 -18.26 0.42 -7.48
CA ALA A 188 -17.11 0.09 -8.31
C ALA A 188 -16.30 -1.11 -7.80
N PHE A 189 -16.20 -1.29 -6.47
CA PHE A 189 -15.38 -2.36 -5.90
C PHE A 189 -16.20 -3.56 -5.41
N GLY A 190 -17.55 -3.48 -5.45
CA GLY A 190 -18.44 -4.60 -5.18
C GLY A 190 -18.48 -5.06 -3.73
N TYR A 191 -18.17 -4.18 -2.78
CA TYR A 191 -18.38 -4.47 -1.36
C TYR A 191 -19.85 -4.71 -1.05
N ASP A 192 -20.17 -5.62 -0.13
CA ASP A 192 -21.54 -5.90 0.30
C ASP A 192 -22.08 -4.80 1.21
N ALA A 193 -21.20 -4.15 1.98
CA ALA A 193 -21.51 -2.97 2.79
C ALA A 193 -20.32 -2.02 2.86
N ALA A 194 -20.59 -0.73 2.99
CA ALA A 194 -19.57 0.31 3.15
C ALA A 194 -19.98 1.26 4.27
N LEU A 195 -19.10 1.41 5.25
CA LEU A 195 -19.31 2.21 6.45
C LEU A 195 -18.46 3.48 6.39
N ASP A 196 -19.12 4.63 6.53
CA ASP A 196 -18.43 5.90 6.68
C ASP A 196 -18.13 6.15 8.16
N TYR A 197 -16.87 6.05 8.56
CA TYR A 197 -16.47 6.26 9.97
C TYR A 197 -16.68 7.69 10.46
N ARG A 198 -17.05 8.63 9.58
CA ARG A 198 -17.34 10.03 9.89
C ARG A 198 -18.84 10.29 10.09
N ALA A 199 -19.69 9.38 9.69
CA ALA A 199 -21.15 9.57 9.61
C ALA A 199 -21.92 9.07 10.83
N GLY A 200 -21.32 9.03 12.03
CA GLY A 200 -22.03 8.69 13.26
C GLY A 200 -21.44 7.53 14.05
N ASP A 201 -22.27 6.62 14.55
CA ASP A 201 -21.88 5.51 15.43
C ASP A 201 -21.30 4.33 14.62
N LEU A 202 -20.00 4.34 14.37
CA LEU A 202 -19.31 3.25 13.67
C LEU A 202 -19.43 1.90 14.41
N PRO A 203 -19.32 1.81 15.75
CA PRO A 203 -19.58 0.57 16.48
C PRO A 203 -20.93 -0.07 16.17
N ALA A 204 -22.01 0.70 16.23
CA ALA A 204 -23.37 0.20 15.94
C ALA A 204 -23.53 -0.17 14.46
N ALA A 205 -23.01 0.65 13.52
CA ALA A 205 -23.04 0.36 12.10
C ALA A 205 -22.26 -0.92 11.75
N LEU A 206 -21.11 -1.14 12.38
CA LEU A 206 -20.30 -2.35 12.17
C LEU A 206 -21.03 -3.59 12.73
N ALA A 207 -21.65 -3.51 13.93
CA ALA A 207 -22.43 -4.61 14.50
C ALA A 207 -23.59 -5.00 13.59
N ALA A 208 -24.29 -4.02 13.01
CA ALA A 208 -25.38 -4.28 12.07
C ALA A 208 -24.88 -4.91 10.75
N ALA A 209 -23.72 -4.50 10.28
CA ALA A 209 -23.12 -5.05 9.05
C ALA A 209 -22.48 -6.44 9.26
N CYS A 210 -22.08 -6.77 10.48
CA CYS A 210 -21.39 -8.02 10.85
C CYS A 210 -22.11 -8.73 12.03
N PRO A 211 -23.34 -9.21 11.87
CA PRO A 211 -24.14 -9.76 12.99
C PRO A 211 -23.50 -10.99 13.65
N GLU A 212 -22.69 -11.75 12.93
CA GLU A 212 -21.95 -12.90 13.44
C GLU A 212 -20.49 -12.57 13.81
N GLY A 213 -20.15 -11.29 13.83
CA GLY A 213 -18.79 -10.81 14.08
C GLY A 213 -17.90 -10.80 12.84
N VAL A 214 -16.69 -10.32 13.03
CA VAL A 214 -15.66 -10.16 11.98
C VAL A 214 -14.73 -11.37 11.97
N ASN A 215 -14.67 -12.12 10.87
CA ASN A 215 -13.79 -13.29 10.75
C ASN A 215 -12.36 -12.93 10.29
N VAL A 216 -12.25 -11.95 9.37
CA VAL A 216 -10.96 -11.42 8.95
C VAL A 216 -11.02 -9.90 8.98
N TYR A 217 -10.08 -9.28 9.67
CA TYR A 217 -9.88 -7.84 9.63
C TYR A 217 -8.60 -7.51 8.87
N PHE A 218 -8.74 -6.85 7.73
CA PHE A 218 -7.61 -6.33 6.97
C PHE A 218 -7.36 -4.87 7.35
N ASP A 219 -6.37 -4.66 8.21
CA ASP A 219 -6.08 -3.38 8.84
C ASP A 219 -5.02 -2.57 8.07
N ASN A 220 -5.47 -1.50 7.41
CA ASN A 220 -4.61 -0.53 6.71
C ASN A 220 -4.36 0.73 7.55
N THR A 221 -5.01 0.90 8.72
CA THR A 221 -5.03 2.19 9.43
C THR A 221 -4.46 2.14 10.82
N ALA A 222 -4.72 1.09 11.59
CA ALA A 222 -4.55 1.04 13.04
C ALA A 222 -5.37 2.13 13.78
N GLY A 223 -5.14 2.32 15.09
CA GLY A 223 -5.77 3.35 15.91
C GLY A 223 -7.26 3.11 16.16
N ALA A 224 -8.03 4.19 16.36
CA ALA A 224 -9.41 4.13 16.82
C ALA A 224 -10.35 3.24 15.98
N ILE A 225 -10.16 3.20 14.65
CA ILE A 225 -10.96 2.32 13.78
C ILE A 225 -10.64 0.86 14.11
N SER A 226 -9.38 0.52 14.29
CA SER A 226 -8.97 -0.83 14.64
C SER A 226 -9.47 -1.24 16.01
N ASP A 227 -9.44 -0.34 17.00
CA ASP A 227 -9.98 -0.61 18.35
C ASP A 227 -11.46 -1.01 18.27
N ILE A 228 -12.25 -0.33 17.42
CA ILE A 228 -13.67 -0.62 17.21
C ILE A 228 -13.86 -2.00 16.54
N VAL A 229 -13.09 -2.30 15.50
CA VAL A 229 -13.23 -3.58 14.79
C VAL A 229 -12.78 -4.75 15.67
N LEU A 230 -11.70 -4.57 16.43
CA LEU A 230 -11.16 -5.60 17.33
C LEU A 230 -12.15 -6.00 18.44
N ALA A 231 -13.01 -5.08 18.89
CA ALA A 231 -14.06 -5.34 19.87
C ALA A 231 -15.19 -6.24 19.31
N GLN A 232 -15.28 -6.40 17.98
CA GLN A 232 -16.35 -7.13 17.29
C GLN A 232 -15.85 -8.36 16.51
N LEU A 233 -14.65 -8.85 16.83
CA LEU A 233 -14.09 -10.03 16.20
C LEU A 233 -14.84 -11.30 16.59
N ALA A 234 -15.10 -12.16 15.61
CA ALA A 234 -15.60 -13.51 15.83
C ALA A 234 -14.53 -14.39 16.52
N VAL A 235 -14.96 -15.49 17.12
CA VAL A 235 -14.04 -16.48 17.69
C VAL A 235 -13.17 -17.08 16.58
N GLY A 236 -11.85 -17.05 16.77
CA GLY A 236 -10.90 -17.55 15.78
C GLY A 236 -10.59 -16.57 14.64
N ALA A 237 -11.05 -15.32 14.74
CA ALA A 237 -10.77 -14.28 13.76
C ALA A 237 -9.28 -14.07 13.52
N ARG A 238 -8.94 -13.57 12.34
CA ARG A 238 -7.57 -13.24 11.92
C ARG A 238 -7.49 -11.74 11.64
N VAL A 239 -6.40 -11.12 12.08
CA VAL A 239 -6.12 -9.70 11.82
C VAL A 239 -4.88 -9.58 10.97
N VAL A 240 -5.02 -9.00 9.79
CA VAL A 240 -3.94 -8.72 8.85
C VAL A 240 -3.50 -7.28 9.09
N VAL A 241 -2.40 -7.06 9.80
CA VAL A 241 -1.85 -5.72 10.02
C VAL A 241 -1.02 -5.33 8.80
N CYS A 242 -1.60 -4.51 7.93
CA CYS A 242 -0.97 -4.05 6.69
C CYS A 242 -0.38 -2.66 6.84
N GLY A 243 -1.04 -1.74 7.55
CA GLY A 243 -0.62 -0.37 7.66
C GLY A 243 -0.99 0.30 8.98
N THR A 244 -0.37 1.44 9.23
CA THR A 244 -0.57 2.26 10.43
C THR A 244 -0.82 3.72 10.06
N ALA A 245 -1.63 3.95 9.02
CA ALA A 245 -1.79 5.27 8.41
C ALA A 245 -2.39 6.32 9.38
N SER A 246 -3.19 5.90 10.37
CA SER A 246 -3.78 6.81 11.36
C SER A 246 -2.88 7.11 12.56
N ILE A 247 -1.79 6.37 12.74
CA ILE A 247 -0.90 6.56 13.90
C ILE A 247 0.11 7.68 13.61
N PRO A 248 0.18 8.74 14.43
CA PRO A 248 1.20 9.78 14.31
C PRO A 248 2.61 9.18 14.41
N GLU A 249 3.56 9.74 13.68
CA GLU A 249 4.94 9.23 13.62
C GLU A 249 5.62 9.14 15.00
N LYS A 250 5.34 10.09 15.89
CA LYS A 250 5.83 10.09 17.28
C LYS A 250 5.26 8.97 18.17
N ALA A 251 4.11 8.41 17.78
CA ALA A 251 3.47 7.33 18.55
C ALA A 251 3.91 5.93 18.08
N LYS A 252 4.67 5.82 16.97
CA LYS A 252 5.17 4.55 16.46
C LYS A 252 6.29 3.93 17.29
N VAL A 253 6.82 4.65 18.26
CA VAL A 253 7.94 4.21 19.12
C VAL A 253 7.47 3.40 20.35
N GLY A 254 6.17 3.32 20.60
CA GLY A 254 5.62 2.51 21.68
C GLY A 254 4.75 1.38 21.12
N THR A 255 5.19 0.13 21.22
CA THR A 255 4.30 -1.02 21.10
C THR A 255 3.24 -0.91 22.18
N ARG A 256 2.05 -0.43 21.84
CA ARG A 256 0.89 -0.59 22.70
C ARG A 256 0.60 -2.08 22.69
N ALA A 257 0.98 -2.78 23.75
CA ALA A 257 0.55 -4.14 23.97
C ALA A 257 -0.98 -4.09 24.10
N MET A 258 -1.67 -4.60 23.08
CA MET A 258 -3.11 -4.84 23.16
C MET A 258 -3.29 -6.09 23.98
N GLU A 259 -3.85 -5.97 25.18
CA GLU A 259 -4.43 -7.11 25.89
C GLU A 259 -5.69 -7.57 25.12
N LEU A 260 -5.48 -8.50 24.22
CA LEU A 260 -6.55 -9.15 23.47
C LEU A 260 -7.10 -10.30 24.32
N THR A 261 -8.21 -10.06 24.96
CA THR A 261 -8.88 -11.10 25.77
C THR A 261 -9.51 -12.23 24.92
N LYS A 262 -9.56 -12.12 23.61
CA LYS A 262 -10.15 -13.13 22.68
C LYS A 262 -9.61 -13.04 21.29
N PRO A 263 -8.82 -12.78 20.57
CA PRO A 263 -8.53 -13.31 19.23
C PRO A 263 -7.10 -13.76 18.99
N ARG A 264 -6.94 -14.56 17.97
CA ARG A 264 -5.62 -14.91 17.44
C ARG A 264 -5.20 -13.83 16.45
N VAL A 265 -4.25 -12.99 16.82
CA VAL A 265 -3.54 -12.15 15.85
C VAL A 265 -2.59 -13.03 15.06
N VAL A 266 -2.75 -13.11 13.75
CA VAL A 266 -1.94 -13.95 12.87
C VAL A 266 -1.24 -13.07 11.85
N GLY A 267 -0.11 -12.52 12.20
CA GLY A 267 0.87 -11.97 11.26
C GLY A 267 0.72 -10.50 10.87
N SER A 268 1.84 -9.87 10.59
CA SER A 268 1.92 -8.56 9.95
C SER A 268 2.50 -8.69 8.55
N VAL A 269 1.92 -7.97 7.59
CA VAL A 269 2.53 -7.79 6.27
C VAL A 269 3.40 -6.53 6.34
N HIS A 270 4.70 -6.72 6.56
CA HIS A 270 5.67 -5.66 6.30
C HIS A 270 5.94 -5.64 4.80
N SER A 271 6.08 -4.44 4.21
CA SER A 271 6.35 -4.23 2.79
C SER A 271 7.31 -5.30 2.27
N CYS A 272 6.84 -6.11 1.33
CA CYS A 272 7.64 -7.16 0.72
C CYS A 272 8.82 -6.54 -0.03
N ASN A 273 10.00 -6.58 0.59
CA ASN A 273 11.24 -6.49 -0.15
C ASN A 273 11.45 -7.85 -0.82
N PRO A 274 11.58 -7.96 -2.16
CA PRO A 274 11.67 -9.24 -2.86
C PRO A 274 12.78 -10.18 -2.40
N GLY A 275 13.75 -9.66 -1.61
CA GLY A 275 14.87 -10.42 -1.05
C GLY A 275 14.68 -10.95 0.37
N GLN A 276 13.62 -10.61 1.08
CA GLN A 276 13.42 -11.05 2.46
C GLN A 276 12.10 -11.81 2.62
N ARG A 277 12.15 -13.13 2.40
CA ARG A 277 11.12 -14.07 2.83
C ARG A 277 11.14 -14.18 4.35
N ARG A 278 10.50 -13.30 5.09
CA ARG A 278 10.13 -13.50 6.47
C ARG A 278 8.66 -13.13 6.69
N ILE A 279 7.81 -14.12 6.46
CA ILE A 279 6.49 -14.15 7.07
C ILE A 279 6.74 -14.57 8.51
N THR A 280 6.79 -13.63 9.45
CA THR A 280 6.86 -13.96 10.87
C THR A 280 5.48 -14.43 11.32
N ARG A 281 5.27 -15.74 11.38
CA ARG A 281 4.17 -16.31 12.15
C ARG A 281 4.53 -16.09 13.63
N PHE A 282 3.74 -15.31 14.33
CA PHE A 282 3.83 -15.27 15.79
C PHE A 282 3.50 -16.65 16.36
N PRO A 283 4.22 -17.11 17.41
CA PRO A 283 3.97 -18.41 18.01
C PRO A 283 2.53 -18.49 18.54
N ARG A 284 1.91 -19.64 18.35
CA ARG A 284 0.60 -19.95 18.94
C ARG A 284 0.74 -19.86 20.46
N PHE A 285 0.13 -18.88 21.08
CA PHE A 285 -0.08 -18.91 22.51
C PHE A 285 -1.16 -19.94 22.80
N SER A 286 -0.77 -21.07 23.43
CA SER A 286 -1.71 -21.98 24.07
C SER A 286 -2.20 -21.31 25.36
N PRO A 287 -3.51 -21.31 25.62
CA PRO A 287 -4.00 -20.92 26.94
C PRO A 287 -3.62 -22.00 27.93
N ARG A 288 -2.96 -21.60 29.02
CA ARG A 288 -3.01 -22.35 30.27
C ARG A 288 -4.15 -21.83 31.13
#